data_63973bcaf8069e9ddcfd0d0ab8317bae
#
_entry.id   63973bcaf8069e9ddcfd0d0ab8317bae
#
_cell.length_a   1.000
_cell.length_b   1.000
_cell.length_c   1.000
_cell.angle_alpha   90.00
_cell.angle_beta   90.00
_cell.angle_gamma   90.00
#
_symmetry.space_group_name_H-M   'P 1'
#
loop_
_entity.id
_entity.type
_entity.pdbx_description
1 polymer ?
#
loop_
_entity_poly.entity_id
_entity_poly.type
_entity_poly.pdbx_seq_one_letter_code
_entity_poly.pdbx_strand_id
1 'polypeptide(L)'
;MKKVYLGIDIGSISTKGVIIDEDNKILASSYLYTEGSPITASKRVVRELKSKINLSEYKVVGVGTTGSARKLIGTILGANVIKNEITAHAIGTMSIYPEVRTIFEIGGQDSKIILIDNGIVTDYAMNTLCAAGTGSFLSSQAKRLCIPIEEFGNIAITSRKPTKIAARCTVFAESDLVHKSQMGHKKEDIIAGLCYAIVNNYLNNVGKGKRIVAPIVFQGGVSKNIGVVKAFEDITGEKIYVDNNSHLMGALGVAILSKKQKEIEFSFDIEDVIYETKGTECRGCSNNCEIIEVLRDKRVIDAWGNRCPKGELVHK
;
A
#
# COMPACT_ATOMS: atom_id res chain seq x y z
N MET A 1 -0.20 21.63 -24.12
CA MET A 1 0.35 20.77 -23.05
C MET A 1 -0.50 19.50 -23.01
N LYS A 2 0.14 18.33 -22.97
CA LYS A 2 -0.53 17.04 -22.81
C LYS A 2 -1.07 16.92 -21.39
N LYS A 3 -2.26 16.35 -21.25
CA LYS A 3 -2.89 16.12 -19.95
C LYS A 3 -2.27 14.90 -19.27
N VAL A 4 -2.01 15.01 -17.97
CA VAL A 4 -1.52 13.90 -17.15
C VAL A 4 -2.24 13.89 -15.80
N TYR A 5 -2.16 12.76 -15.11
CA TYR A 5 -2.90 12.50 -13.88
C TYR A 5 -1.95 11.98 -12.81
N LEU A 6 -2.05 12.59 -11.64
CA LEU A 6 -1.24 12.28 -10.48
C LEU A 6 -2.00 11.33 -9.55
N GLY A 7 -1.38 10.23 -9.14
CA GLY A 7 -1.90 9.36 -8.11
C GLY A 7 -0.91 9.21 -6.96
N ILE A 8 -1.39 9.38 -5.73
CA ILE A 8 -0.58 9.20 -4.51
C ILE A 8 -1.23 8.16 -3.61
N ASP A 9 -0.43 7.16 -3.21
CA ASP A 9 -0.78 6.15 -2.22
C ASP A 9 0.07 6.37 -0.96
N ILE A 10 -0.59 6.78 0.13
CA ILE A 10 0.08 7.15 1.38
C ILE A 10 -0.19 6.07 2.42
N GLY A 11 0.69 5.09 2.49
CA GLY A 11 0.68 4.06 3.52
C GLY A 11 1.49 4.45 4.76
N SER A 12 1.32 3.69 5.84
CA SER A 12 2.04 3.92 7.10
C SER A 12 3.55 3.70 6.99
N ILE A 13 3.99 2.76 6.14
CA ILE A 13 5.43 2.46 5.93
C ILE A 13 5.99 3.20 4.72
N SER A 14 5.23 3.28 3.62
CA SER A 14 5.72 3.85 2.37
C SER A 14 4.68 4.71 1.68
N THR A 15 5.15 5.79 1.06
CA THR A 15 4.38 6.70 0.22
C THR A 15 4.84 6.54 -1.22
N LYS A 16 3.89 6.34 -2.13
CA LYS A 16 4.15 6.13 -3.54
C LYS A 16 3.40 7.16 -4.37
N GLY A 17 3.98 7.53 -5.50
CA GLY A 17 3.34 8.42 -6.44
C GLY A 17 3.59 7.99 -7.88
N VAL A 18 2.62 8.22 -8.74
CA VAL A 18 2.74 8.04 -10.18
C VAL A 18 2.14 9.22 -10.93
N ILE A 19 2.71 9.53 -12.08
CA ILE A 19 2.09 10.39 -13.09
C ILE A 19 1.83 9.52 -14.32
N ILE A 20 0.60 9.51 -14.79
CA ILE A 20 0.18 8.75 -15.96
C ILE A 20 -0.34 9.67 -17.06
N ASP A 21 -0.24 9.23 -18.30
CA ASP A 21 -0.86 9.86 -19.46
C ASP A 21 -2.33 9.41 -19.66
N GLU A 22 -2.91 9.83 -20.77
CA GLU A 22 -4.29 9.48 -21.17
C GLU A 22 -4.45 7.99 -21.46
N ASP A 23 -3.38 7.27 -21.82
CA ASP A 23 -3.38 5.83 -22.11
C ASP A 23 -3.03 4.97 -20.86
N ASN A 24 -2.99 5.58 -19.68
CA ASN A 24 -2.59 4.97 -18.40
C ASN A 24 -1.11 4.54 -18.32
N LYS A 25 -0.27 4.98 -19.25
CA LYS A 25 1.16 4.72 -19.20
C LYS A 25 1.80 5.55 -18.10
N ILE A 26 2.58 4.90 -17.26
CA ILE A 26 3.36 5.57 -16.20
C ILE A 26 4.51 6.34 -16.85
N LEU A 27 4.49 7.67 -16.72
CA LEU A 27 5.52 8.58 -17.22
C LEU A 27 6.58 8.84 -16.14
N ALA A 28 6.15 8.90 -14.88
CA ALA A 28 7.04 9.10 -13.73
C ALA A 28 6.49 8.34 -12.52
N SER A 29 7.39 7.86 -11.68
CA SER A 29 7.04 7.22 -10.41
C SER A 29 8.03 7.57 -9.31
N SER A 30 7.55 7.51 -8.06
CA SER A 30 8.35 7.69 -6.85
C SER A 30 7.87 6.72 -5.78
N TYR A 31 8.80 6.17 -5.00
CA TYR A 31 8.56 5.30 -3.87
C TYR A 31 9.49 5.68 -2.73
N LEU A 32 8.94 6.17 -1.62
CA LEU A 32 9.70 6.62 -0.45
C LEU A 32 9.13 6.02 0.83
N TYR A 33 9.94 5.90 1.87
CA TYR A 33 9.47 5.58 3.20
C TYR A 33 8.71 6.78 3.80
N THR A 34 7.59 6.50 4.47
CA THR A 34 6.73 7.53 5.11
C THR A 34 7.38 8.09 6.39
N GLU A 35 8.17 7.29 7.10
CA GLU A 35 8.94 7.67 8.30
C GLU A 35 8.08 8.39 9.36
N GLY A 36 6.82 7.97 9.52
CA GLY A 36 5.88 8.54 10.49
C GLY A 36 5.34 9.93 10.12
N SER A 37 5.78 10.54 9.01
CA SER A 37 5.36 11.87 8.57
C SER A 37 4.75 11.85 7.17
N PRO A 38 3.44 11.56 7.02
CA PRO A 38 2.79 11.47 5.72
C PRO A 38 2.84 12.79 4.92
N ILE A 39 2.79 13.94 5.60
CA ILE A 39 2.89 15.25 4.94
C ILE A 39 4.27 15.41 4.31
N THR A 40 5.33 15.18 5.08
CA THR A 40 6.72 15.31 4.59
C THR A 40 7.00 14.31 3.48
N ALA A 41 6.58 13.05 3.65
CA ALA A 41 6.77 12.01 2.62
C ALA A 41 6.05 12.36 1.32
N SER A 42 4.82 12.87 1.40
CA SER A 42 4.05 13.26 0.21
C SER A 42 4.67 14.46 -0.50
N LYS A 43 5.18 15.46 0.22
CA LYS A 43 5.94 16.57 -0.37
C LYS A 43 7.17 16.07 -1.11
N ARG A 44 7.95 15.17 -0.51
CA ARG A 44 9.14 14.55 -1.15
C ARG A 44 8.76 13.80 -2.42
N VAL A 45 7.69 12.98 -2.38
CA VAL A 45 7.19 12.25 -3.56
C VAL A 45 6.78 13.20 -4.67
N VAL A 46 6.04 14.26 -4.37
CA VAL A 46 5.61 15.27 -5.35
C VAL A 46 6.81 15.99 -5.95
N ARG A 47 7.83 16.34 -5.14
CA ARG A 47 9.09 16.93 -5.60
C ARG A 47 9.84 16.03 -6.57
N GLU A 48 9.99 14.74 -6.23
CA GLU A 48 10.63 13.76 -7.12
C GLU A 48 9.87 13.59 -8.43
N LEU A 49 8.55 13.55 -8.38
CA LEU A 49 7.73 13.46 -9.59
C LEU A 49 7.86 14.73 -10.46
N LYS A 50 7.89 15.92 -9.82
CA LYS A 50 8.15 17.19 -10.51
C LYS A 50 9.47 17.16 -11.29
N SER A 51 10.52 16.61 -10.70
CA SER A 51 11.84 16.53 -11.34
C SER A 51 11.93 15.53 -12.50
N LYS A 52 11.00 14.59 -12.58
CA LYS A 52 10.97 13.50 -13.58
C LYS A 52 10.07 13.80 -14.77
N ILE A 53 9.31 14.92 -14.74
CA ILE A 53 8.36 15.29 -15.80
C ILE A 53 8.68 16.68 -16.35
N ASN A 54 8.51 16.85 -17.66
CA ASN A 54 8.70 18.14 -18.31
C ASN A 54 7.42 19.01 -18.23
N LEU A 55 7.39 19.97 -17.31
CA LEU A 55 6.22 20.85 -17.10
C LEU A 55 5.92 21.79 -18.26
N SER A 56 6.81 21.97 -19.23
CA SER A 56 6.49 22.73 -20.45
C SER A 56 5.67 21.90 -21.45
N GLU A 57 5.74 20.56 -21.36
CA GLU A 57 5.02 19.63 -22.23
C GLU A 57 3.75 19.10 -21.59
N TYR A 58 3.77 18.85 -20.25
CA TYR A 58 2.71 18.17 -19.51
C TYR A 58 2.03 19.10 -18.49
N LYS A 59 0.71 18.95 -18.35
CA LYS A 59 -0.11 19.62 -17.31
C LYS A 59 -0.87 18.57 -16.50
N VAL A 60 -0.69 18.56 -15.18
CA VAL A 60 -1.51 17.73 -14.29
C VAL A 60 -2.91 18.32 -14.20
N VAL A 61 -3.91 17.55 -14.59
CA VAL A 61 -5.34 17.96 -14.61
C VAL A 61 -6.23 17.09 -13.71
N GLY A 62 -5.67 16.10 -13.06
CA GLY A 62 -6.37 15.26 -12.09
C GLY A 62 -5.41 14.73 -11.03
N VAL A 63 -5.86 14.68 -9.79
CA VAL A 63 -5.10 14.20 -8.64
C VAL A 63 -5.95 13.22 -7.84
N GLY A 64 -5.45 12.00 -7.65
CA GLY A 64 -6.09 10.99 -6.82
C GLY A 64 -5.25 10.61 -5.60
N THR A 65 -5.89 10.36 -4.46
CA THR A 65 -5.21 9.89 -3.25
C THR A 65 -5.86 8.64 -2.66
N THR A 66 -5.04 7.74 -2.15
CA THR A 66 -5.42 6.53 -1.42
C THR A 66 -4.44 6.24 -0.28
N GLY A 67 -4.64 5.18 0.45
CA GLY A 67 -3.83 4.81 1.60
C GLY A 67 -4.40 5.30 2.92
N SER A 68 -3.68 5.05 4.02
CA SER A 68 -4.12 5.40 5.38
C SER A 68 -4.30 6.90 5.58
N ALA A 69 -3.43 7.73 5.02
CA ALA A 69 -3.50 9.20 5.13
C ALA A 69 -4.17 9.88 3.92
N ARG A 70 -4.96 9.14 3.11
CA ARG A 70 -5.57 9.65 1.86
C ARG A 70 -6.36 10.94 2.01
N LYS A 71 -7.13 11.10 3.11
CA LYS A 71 -7.94 12.31 3.32
C LYS A 71 -7.04 13.52 3.56
N LEU A 72 -6.10 13.41 4.51
CA LEU A 72 -5.16 14.46 4.83
C LEU A 72 -4.41 14.94 3.59
N ILE A 73 -3.81 14.01 2.85
CA ILE A 73 -3.00 14.37 1.69
C ILE A 73 -3.88 14.79 0.51
N GLY A 74 -5.09 14.20 0.39
CA GLY A 74 -6.07 14.65 -0.60
C GLY A 74 -6.45 16.11 -0.44
N THR A 75 -6.71 16.55 0.79
CA THR A 75 -6.97 17.96 1.12
C THR A 75 -5.76 18.86 0.80
N ILE A 76 -4.58 18.44 1.21
CA ILE A 76 -3.33 19.20 0.96
C ILE A 76 -3.06 19.38 -0.54
N LEU A 77 -3.29 18.34 -1.35
CA LEU A 77 -3.04 18.36 -2.79
C LEU A 77 -4.22 18.90 -3.61
N GLY A 78 -5.35 19.22 -2.99
CA GLY A 78 -6.57 19.58 -3.71
C GLY A 78 -7.07 18.45 -4.62
N ALA A 79 -6.98 17.20 -4.16
CA ALA A 79 -7.31 16.02 -4.95
C ALA A 79 -8.78 16.00 -5.35
N ASN A 80 -9.07 15.74 -6.64
CA ASN A 80 -10.43 15.55 -7.14
C ASN A 80 -10.95 14.12 -6.91
N VAL A 81 -10.07 13.20 -6.46
CA VAL A 81 -10.44 11.84 -6.07
C VAL A 81 -9.74 11.42 -4.77
N ILE A 82 -10.53 10.99 -3.80
CA ILE A 82 -10.05 10.34 -2.57
C ILE A 82 -10.76 8.98 -2.47
N LYS A 83 -10.02 7.88 -2.57
CA LYS A 83 -10.60 6.52 -2.55
C LYS A 83 -9.91 5.62 -1.54
N ASN A 84 -10.64 4.61 -1.07
CA ASN A 84 -10.06 3.57 -0.24
C ASN A 84 -9.10 2.68 -1.05
N GLU A 85 -8.24 1.98 -0.34
CA GLU A 85 -7.20 1.14 -0.90
C GLU A 85 -7.76 -0.02 -1.74
N ILE A 86 -8.87 -0.65 -1.32
CA ILE A 86 -9.47 -1.77 -2.04
C ILE A 86 -9.84 -1.36 -3.47
N THR A 87 -10.56 -0.24 -3.60
CA THR A 87 -10.93 0.30 -4.92
C THR A 87 -9.71 0.69 -5.74
N ALA A 88 -8.74 1.37 -5.12
CA ALA A 88 -7.54 1.82 -5.81
C ALA A 88 -6.72 0.65 -6.35
N HIS A 89 -6.44 -0.34 -5.51
CA HIS A 89 -5.69 -1.54 -5.91
C HIS A 89 -6.42 -2.34 -7.00
N ALA A 90 -7.74 -2.53 -6.88
CA ALA A 90 -8.52 -3.23 -7.90
C ALA A 90 -8.46 -2.53 -9.26
N ILE A 91 -8.69 -1.21 -9.31
CA ILE A 91 -8.66 -0.43 -10.57
C ILE A 91 -7.25 -0.43 -11.19
N GLY A 92 -6.20 -0.23 -10.38
CA GLY A 92 -4.81 -0.27 -10.87
C GLY A 92 -4.47 -1.63 -11.47
N THR A 93 -4.85 -2.72 -10.78
CA THR A 93 -4.57 -4.08 -11.26
C THR A 93 -5.36 -4.42 -12.52
N MET A 94 -6.66 -4.15 -12.54
CA MET A 94 -7.52 -4.43 -13.70
C MET A 94 -7.09 -3.64 -14.95
N SER A 95 -6.44 -2.50 -14.81
CA SER A 95 -5.93 -1.74 -15.95
C SER A 95 -4.77 -2.45 -16.68
N ILE A 96 -4.06 -3.36 -15.98
CA ILE A 96 -2.93 -4.14 -16.53
C ILE A 96 -3.34 -5.58 -16.78
N TYR A 97 -4.15 -6.14 -15.87
CA TYR A 97 -4.64 -7.52 -15.91
C TYR A 97 -6.18 -7.52 -15.95
N PRO A 98 -6.82 -7.29 -17.10
CA PRO A 98 -8.29 -7.19 -17.20
C PRO A 98 -9.03 -8.44 -16.71
N GLU A 99 -8.39 -9.62 -16.89
CA GLU A 99 -8.97 -10.92 -16.53
C GLU A 99 -8.69 -11.36 -15.08
N VAL A 100 -8.07 -10.48 -14.25
CA VAL A 100 -7.75 -10.83 -12.85
C VAL A 100 -9.00 -11.21 -12.07
N ARG A 101 -8.90 -12.32 -11.30
CA ARG A 101 -9.97 -12.82 -10.46
C ARG A 101 -9.65 -12.68 -8.97
N THR A 102 -8.37 -12.77 -8.62
CA THR A 102 -7.92 -12.63 -7.23
C THR A 102 -6.70 -11.72 -7.19
N ILE A 103 -6.71 -10.77 -6.27
CA ILE A 103 -5.55 -9.94 -5.95
C ILE A 103 -5.07 -10.30 -4.56
N PHE A 104 -3.82 -10.72 -4.44
CA PHE A 104 -3.10 -10.76 -3.18
C PHE A 104 -2.35 -9.45 -3.02
N GLU A 105 -2.47 -8.81 -1.87
CA GLU A 105 -1.69 -7.62 -1.54
C GLU A 105 -1.06 -7.79 -0.16
N ILE A 106 0.28 -7.64 -0.10
CA ILE A 106 1.01 -7.61 1.16
C ILE A 106 1.84 -6.33 1.18
N GLY A 107 1.39 -5.42 2.02
CA GLY A 107 2.05 -4.15 2.33
C GLY A 107 3.08 -4.29 3.46
N GLY A 108 3.52 -3.14 3.96
CA GLY A 108 4.47 -3.08 5.08
C GLY A 108 3.83 -3.45 6.42
N GLN A 109 2.61 -2.98 6.70
CA GLN A 109 1.92 -3.18 8.00
C GLN A 109 0.59 -3.92 7.89
N ASP A 110 0.03 -4.03 6.73
CA ASP A 110 -1.23 -4.70 6.47
C ASP A 110 -1.14 -5.66 5.29
N SER A 111 -2.16 -6.46 5.13
CA SER A 111 -2.31 -7.32 3.96
C SER A 111 -3.78 -7.46 3.60
N LYS A 112 -4.06 -7.64 2.32
CA LYS A 112 -5.42 -7.67 1.78
C LYS A 112 -5.56 -8.75 0.72
N ILE A 113 -6.75 -9.35 0.65
CA ILE A 113 -7.20 -10.13 -0.48
C ILE A 113 -8.40 -9.42 -1.11
N ILE A 114 -8.44 -9.34 -2.43
CA ILE A 114 -9.55 -8.74 -3.17
C ILE A 114 -10.00 -9.75 -4.22
N LEU A 115 -11.29 -10.08 -4.21
CA LEU A 115 -11.90 -10.99 -5.16
C LEU A 115 -12.69 -10.19 -6.20
N ILE A 116 -12.48 -10.54 -7.46
CA ILE A 116 -13.06 -9.84 -8.60
C ILE A 116 -13.86 -10.84 -9.43
N ASP A 117 -15.05 -10.43 -9.83
CA ASP A 117 -15.86 -11.16 -10.79
C ASP A 117 -16.43 -10.19 -11.81
N ASN A 118 -16.23 -10.50 -13.10
CA ASN A 118 -16.68 -9.67 -14.22
C ASN A 118 -16.29 -8.18 -14.08
N GLY A 119 -15.03 -7.92 -13.65
CA GLY A 119 -14.51 -6.56 -13.46
C GLY A 119 -15.05 -5.80 -12.25
N ILE A 120 -15.74 -6.48 -11.35
CA ILE A 120 -16.33 -5.90 -10.14
C ILE A 120 -15.73 -6.56 -8.91
N VAL A 121 -15.35 -5.77 -7.91
CA VAL A 121 -14.95 -6.29 -6.60
C VAL A 121 -16.17 -6.88 -5.91
N THR A 122 -16.17 -8.19 -5.69
CA THR A 122 -17.29 -8.92 -5.08
C THR A 122 -17.06 -9.18 -3.59
N ASP A 123 -15.81 -9.31 -3.17
CA ASP A 123 -15.48 -9.57 -1.77
C ASP A 123 -14.03 -9.14 -1.48
N TYR A 124 -13.72 -8.87 -0.22
CA TYR A 124 -12.35 -8.60 0.23
C TYR A 124 -12.19 -8.95 1.72
N ALA A 125 -10.95 -9.11 2.14
CA ALA A 125 -10.58 -9.14 3.55
C ALA A 125 -9.28 -8.40 3.77
N MET A 126 -9.07 -7.91 5.00
CA MET A 126 -7.87 -7.18 5.40
C MET A 126 -7.37 -7.71 6.74
N ASN A 127 -6.06 -7.82 6.86
CA ASN A 127 -5.36 -8.01 8.12
C ASN A 127 -4.65 -6.70 8.49
N THR A 128 -5.13 -6.03 9.51
CA THR A 128 -4.58 -4.77 10.03
C THR A 128 -3.99 -4.91 11.44
N LEU A 129 -4.10 -6.09 12.03
CA LEU A 129 -3.76 -6.32 13.45
C LEU A 129 -2.51 -7.19 13.64
N CYS A 130 -2.24 -8.12 12.72
CA CYS A 130 -1.17 -9.10 12.89
C CYS A 130 0.00 -8.84 11.93
N ALA A 131 1.15 -8.51 12.48
CA ALA A 131 2.36 -8.26 11.69
C ALA A 131 2.90 -9.52 10.97
N ALA A 132 2.54 -10.74 11.41
CA ALA A 132 3.09 -11.99 10.87
C ALA A 132 2.80 -12.21 9.38
N GLY A 133 1.72 -11.62 8.87
CA GLY A 133 1.35 -11.65 7.44
C GLY A 133 1.74 -10.41 6.66
N THR A 134 2.76 -9.66 7.07
CA THR A 134 3.12 -8.36 6.49
C THR A 134 4.61 -8.23 6.18
N GLY A 135 4.97 -7.23 5.39
CA GLY A 135 6.35 -6.95 5.02
C GLY A 135 7.25 -6.59 6.21
N SER A 136 6.70 -5.95 7.25
CA SER A 136 7.45 -5.60 8.46
C SER A 136 8.00 -6.84 9.17
N PHE A 137 7.27 -7.96 9.13
CA PHE A 137 7.77 -9.24 9.65
C PHE A 137 9.02 -9.70 8.89
N LEU A 138 8.97 -9.75 7.56
CA LEU A 138 10.14 -10.17 6.77
C LEU A 138 11.31 -9.22 6.93
N SER A 139 11.07 -7.90 6.96
CA SER A 139 12.13 -6.91 7.18
C SER A 139 12.80 -7.07 8.55
N SER A 140 12.02 -7.37 9.61
CA SER A 140 12.56 -7.65 10.93
C SER A 140 13.43 -8.90 10.92
N GLN A 141 13.00 -9.99 10.26
CA GLN A 141 13.78 -11.22 10.18
C GLN A 141 15.04 -11.05 9.31
N ALA A 142 14.96 -10.33 8.21
CA ALA A 142 16.09 -10.00 7.36
C ALA A 142 17.18 -9.22 8.14
N LYS A 143 16.75 -8.20 8.90
CA LYS A 143 17.64 -7.44 9.79
C LYS A 143 18.31 -8.35 10.85
N ARG A 144 17.55 -9.25 11.47
CA ARG A 144 18.08 -10.20 12.47
C ARG A 144 19.12 -11.16 11.88
N LEU A 145 18.93 -11.59 10.63
CA LEU A 145 19.85 -12.45 9.91
C LEU A 145 21.02 -11.70 9.25
N CYS A 146 21.07 -10.37 9.41
CA CYS A 146 22.05 -9.49 8.76
C CYS A 146 22.06 -9.66 7.22
N ILE A 147 20.85 -9.69 6.61
CA ILE A 147 20.67 -9.83 5.16
C ILE A 147 19.88 -8.61 4.66
N PRO A 148 20.29 -7.97 3.56
CA PRO A 148 19.46 -7.02 2.86
C PRO A 148 18.13 -7.65 2.45
N ILE A 149 17.00 -6.94 2.66
CA ILE A 149 15.67 -7.50 2.37
C ILE A 149 15.51 -7.81 0.87
N GLU A 150 16.21 -7.10 0.02
CA GLU A 150 16.24 -7.28 -1.43
C GLU A 150 16.84 -8.62 -1.85
N GLU A 151 17.78 -9.16 -1.07
CA GLU A 151 18.43 -10.44 -1.32
C GLU A 151 17.64 -11.63 -0.73
N PHE A 152 16.70 -11.35 0.17
CA PHE A 152 16.02 -12.37 0.96
C PHE A 152 15.31 -13.40 0.09
N GLY A 153 14.62 -12.96 -0.94
CA GLY A 153 13.92 -13.82 -1.90
C GLY A 153 14.88 -14.68 -2.73
N ASN A 154 15.99 -14.09 -3.19
CA ASN A 154 17.00 -14.80 -3.98
C ASN A 154 17.65 -15.93 -3.17
N ILE A 155 17.90 -15.70 -1.89
CA ILE A 155 18.44 -16.75 -1.00
C ILE A 155 17.36 -17.83 -0.76
N ALA A 156 16.10 -17.43 -0.52
CA ALA A 156 15.00 -18.36 -0.28
C ALA A 156 14.86 -19.42 -1.40
N ILE A 157 14.94 -19.00 -2.67
CA ILE A 157 14.74 -19.92 -3.81
C ILE A 157 15.90 -20.92 -4.00
N THR A 158 17.04 -20.74 -3.36
CA THR A 158 18.15 -21.71 -3.38
C THR A 158 17.91 -22.89 -2.45
N SER A 159 16.93 -22.79 -1.55
CA SER A 159 16.57 -23.86 -0.61
C SER A 159 16.00 -25.07 -1.33
N ARG A 160 16.49 -26.24 -0.95
CA ARG A 160 15.95 -27.54 -1.38
C ARG A 160 14.98 -28.14 -0.37
N LYS A 161 15.03 -27.69 0.87
CA LYS A 161 14.23 -28.24 1.97
C LYS A 161 13.84 -27.13 2.95
N PRO A 162 12.81 -26.32 2.63
CA PRO A 162 12.37 -25.25 3.51
C PRO A 162 12.10 -25.73 4.94
N THR A 163 12.65 -25.04 5.91
CA THR A 163 12.47 -25.35 7.33
C THR A 163 11.06 -24.98 7.78
N LYS A 164 10.38 -25.84 8.52
CA LYS A 164 9.09 -25.49 9.13
C LYS A 164 9.26 -24.39 10.16
N ILE A 165 8.65 -23.25 9.92
CA ILE A 165 8.58 -22.09 10.82
C ILE A 165 7.11 -21.86 11.20
N ALA A 166 6.83 -21.48 12.46
CA ALA A 166 5.50 -21.20 12.91
C ALA A 166 4.87 -20.01 12.15
N ALA A 167 3.65 -20.21 11.60
CA ALA A 167 2.95 -19.24 10.78
C ALA A 167 1.86 -18.45 11.56
N ARG A 168 1.87 -18.49 12.91
CA ARG A 168 0.77 -17.89 13.72
C ARG A 168 1.12 -16.50 14.24
N CYS A 169 2.25 -16.37 14.90
CA CYS A 169 2.68 -15.14 15.57
C CYS A 169 4.17 -14.89 15.29
N THR A 170 4.53 -13.62 15.10
CA THR A 170 5.92 -13.21 14.87
C THR A 170 6.86 -13.70 15.97
N VAL A 171 6.43 -13.65 17.24
CA VAL A 171 7.24 -14.08 18.38
C VAL A 171 7.61 -15.58 18.27
N PHE A 172 6.64 -16.42 17.92
CA PHE A 172 6.90 -17.85 17.74
C PHE A 172 7.76 -18.12 16.50
N ALA A 173 7.52 -17.40 15.41
CA ALA A 173 8.34 -17.51 14.21
C ALA A 173 9.80 -17.11 14.48
N GLU A 174 10.03 -16.07 15.29
CA GLU A 174 11.38 -15.67 15.74
C GLU A 174 12.03 -16.71 16.63
N SER A 175 11.28 -17.27 17.57
CA SER A 175 11.77 -18.34 18.43
C SER A 175 12.15 -19.59 17.62
N ASP A 176 11.33 -19.97 16.64
CA ASP A 176 11.61 -21.06 15.73
C ASP A 176 12.88 -20.78 14.90
N LEU A 177 13.02 -19.55 14.35
CA LEU A 177 14.21 -19.16 13.60
C LEU A 177 15.48 -19.39 14.42
N VAL A 178 15.52 -18.89 15.67
CA VAL A 178 16.67 -19.03 16.55
C VAL A 178 16.95 -20.51 16.87
N HIS A 179 15.91 -21.25 17.26
CA HIS A 179 16.03 -22.67 17.60
C HIS A 179 16.53 -23.51 16.41
N LYS A 180 15.94 -23.28 15.21
CA LYS A 180 16.36 -24.00 14.00
C LYS A 180 17.78 -23.65 13.56
N SER A 181 18.22 -22.40 13.75
CA SER A 181 19.61 -22.01 13.51
C SER A 181 20.57 -22.75 14.45
N GLN A 182 20.24 -22.88 15.75
CA GLN A 182 21.02 -23.63 16.74
C GLN A 182 21.05 -25.14 16.44
N MET A 183 20.00 -25.68 15.83
CA MET A 183 19.94 -27.07 15.38
C MET A 183 20.76 -27.33 14.11
N GLY A 184 21.39 -26.30 13.52
CA GLY A 184 22.23 -26.46 12.33
C GLY A 184 21.46 -26.48 11.01
N HIS A 185 20.20 -26.01 11.00
CA HIS A 185 19.48 -25.79 9.72
C HIS A 185 20.23 -24.77 8.88
N LYS A 186 20.28 -24.98 7.57
CA LYS A 186 20.93 -24.06 6.64
C LYS A 186 20.17 -22.74 6.57
N LYS A 187 20.93 -21.66 6.34
CA LYS A 187 20.38 -20.29 6.28
C LYS A 187 19.31 -20.15 5.18
N GLU A 188 19.57 -20.69 4.00
CA GLU A 188 18.62 -20.69 2.88
C GLU A 188 17.32 -21.43 3.20
N ASP A 189 17.39 -22.55 3.95
CA ASP A 189 16.24 -23.35 4.32
C ASP A 189 15.37 -22.61 5.37
N ILE A 190 15.99 -21.88 6.29
CA ILE A 190 15.31 -21.03 7.28
C ILE A 190 14.60 -19.86 6.56
N ILE A 191 15.30 -19.19 5.65
CA ILE A 191 14.76 -18.05 4.89
C ILE A 191 13.57 -18.48 4.03
N ALA A 192 13.68 -19.61 3.33
CA ALA A 192 12.56 -20.20 2.61
C ALA A 192 11.40 -20.50 3.57
N GLY A 193 11.67 -21.09 4.72
CA GLY A 193 10.67 -21.37 5.76
C GLY A 193 9.93 -20.11 6.21
N LEU A 194 10.60 -18.97 6.33
CA LEU A 194 9.97 -17.68 6.64
C LEU A 194 9.06 -17.19 5.51
N CYS A 195 9.44 -17.40 4.24
CA CYS A 195 8.59 -17.10 3.09
C CYS A 195 7.30 -17.95 3.10
N TYR A 196 7.41 -19.24 3.42
CA TYR A 196 6.22 -20.10 3.58
C TYR A 196 5.38 -19.70 4.80
N ALA A 197 6.01 -19.27 5.90
CA ALA A 197 5.30 -18.85 7.10
C ALA A 197 4.44 -17.62 6.86
N ILE A 198 4.94 -16.60 6.14
CA ILE A 198 4.14 -15.40 5.82
C ILE A 198 2.97 -15.75 4.91
N VAL A 199 3.15 -16.60 3.92
CA VAL A 199 2.08 -17.03 3.01
C VAL A 199 1.01 -17.84 3.74
N ASN A 200 1.40 -18.80 4.57
CA ASN A 200 0.47 -19.55 5.40
C ASN A 200 -0.31 -18.64 6.37
N ASN A 201 0.37 -17.67 7.00
CA ASN A 201 -0.29 -16.69 7.85
C ASN A 201 -1.31 -15.86 7.06
N TYR A 202 -0.91 -15.36 5.89
CA TYR A 202 -1.78 -14.59 4.99
C TYR A 202 -3.03 -15.40 4.60
N LEU A 203 -2.86 -16.60 4.09
CA LEU A 203 -3.99 -17.44 3.63
C LEU A 203 -4.91 -17.82 4.80
N ASN A 204 -4.37 -18.09 5.99
CA ASN A 204 -5.15 -18.43 7.18
C ASN A 204 -5.91 -17.23 7.79
N ASN A 205 -5.46 -16.00 7.55
CA ASN A 205 -6.10 -14.78 8.07
C ASN A 205 -7.04 -14.17 7.02
N VAL A 206 -6.48 -13.64 5.92
CA VAL A 206 -7.28 -12.92 4.91
C VAL A 206 -7.85 -13.84 3.85
N GLY A 207 -7.20 -14.96 3.56
CA GLY A 207 -7.68 -15.98 2.61
C GLY A 207 -8.72 -16.93 3.17
N LYS A 208 -8.88 -16.98 4.51
CA LYS A 208 -9.78 -17.94 5.15
C LYS A 208 -11.24 -17.78 4.70
N GLY A 209 -11.80 -18.86 4.17
CA GLY A 209 -13.18 -18.87 3.66
C GLY A 209 -13.39 -18.12 2.35
N LYS A 210 -12.32 -17.62 1.72
CA LYS A 210 -12.39 -16.94 0.43
C LYS A 210 -12.22 -17.95 -0.72
N ARG A 211 -13.00 -17.76 -1.78
CA ARG A 211 -12.85 -18.54 -3.02
C ARG A 211 -11.76 -17.91 -3.88
N ILE A 212 -10.54 -18.38 -3.71
CA ILE A 212 -9.40 -17.96 -4.54
C ILE A 212 -9.54 -18.57 -5.93
N VAL A 213 -9.52 -17.73 -6.96
CA VAL A 213 -9.69 -18.14 -8.36
C VAL A 213 -8.61 -17.47 -9.20
N ALA A 214 -7.97 -18.24 -10.08
CA ALA A 214 -7.02 -17.71 -11.07
C ALA A 214 -7.76 -16.95 -12.20
N PRO A 215 -7.12 -15.94 -12.85
CA PRO A 215 -5.75 -15.47 -12.64
C PRO A 215 -5.56 -14.72 -11.31
N ILE A 216 -4.42 -14.99 -10.66
CA ILE A 216 -4.06 -14.36 -9.38
C ILE A 216 -2.93 -13.36 -9.61
N VAL A 217 -3.11 -12.12 -9.18
CA VAL A 217 -2.07 -11.07 -9.23
C VAL A 217 -1.60 -10.76 -7.82
N PHE A 218 -0.30 -10.79 -7.58
CA PHE A 218 0.31 -10.43 -6.31
C PHE A 218 0.96 -9.05 -6.40
N GLN A 219 0.63 -8.18 -5.45
CA GLN A 219 1.08 -6.80 -5.39
C GLN A 219 1.44 -6.35 -3.97
N GLY A 220 1.83 -5.09 -3.83
CA GLY A 220 2.42 -4.56 -2.60
C GLY A 220 3.94 -4.75 -2.56
N GLY A 221 4.60 -4.17 -1.55
CA GLY A 221 6.07 -4.20 -1.46
C GLY A 221 6.66 -5.62 -1.38
N VAL A 222 5.94 -6.55 -0.75
CA VAL A 222 6.39 -7.94 -0.58
C VAL A 222 6.37 -8.74 -1.88
N SER A 223 5.59 -8.32 -2.88
CA SER A 223 5.54 -9.01 -4.18
C SER A 223 6.88 -9.03 -4.94
N LYS A 224 7.81 -8.15 -4.57
CA LYS A 224 9.19 -8.16 -5.10
C LYS A 224 10.03 -9.32 -4.56
N ASN A 225 9.58 -9.99 -3.51
CA ASN A 225 10.27 -11.14 -2.93
C ASN A 225 9.89 -12.43 -3.66
N ILE A 226 10.75 -12.90 -4.55
CA ILE A 226 10.51 -14.11 -5.37
C ILE A 226 10.35 -15.39 -4.55
N GLY A 227 10.91 -15.46 -3.33
CA GLY A 227 10.70 -16.58 -2.42
C GLY A 227 9.26 -16.62 -1.88
N VAL A 228 8.63 -15.46 -1.66
CA VAL A 228 7.21 -15.36 -1.28
C VAL A 228 6.31 -15.70 -2.46
N VAL A 229 6.64 -15.24 -3.68
CA VAL A 229 5.93 -15.62 -4.91
C VAL A 229 5.93 -17.13 -5.08
N LYS A 230 7.11 -17.77 -5.00
CA LYS A 230 7.23 -19.22 -5.07
C LYS A 230 6.41 -19.93 -3.99
N ALA A 231 6.44 -19.45 -2.75
CA ALA A 231 5.66 -20.04 -1.67
C ALA A 231 4.14 -19.95 -1.92
N PHE A 232 3.66 -18.84 -2.52
CA PHE A 232 2.26 -18.75 -2.96
C PHE A 232 1.94 -19.78 -4.04
N GLU A 233 2.78 -19.90 -5.07
CA GLU A 233 2.57 -20.88 -6.15
C GLU A 233 2.55 -22.32 -5.62
N ASP A 234 3.50 -22.67 -4.77
CA ASP A 234 3.61 -24.02 -4.19
C ASP A 234 2.41 -24.36 -3.28
N ILE A 235 1.85 -23.38 -2.55
CA ILE A 235 0.73 -23.63 -1.61
C ILE A 235 -0.60 -23.58 -2.34
N THR A 236 -0.81 -22.68 -3.28
CA THR A 236 -2.09 -22.55 -4.00
C THR A 236 -2.22 -23.51 -5.17
N GLY A 237 -1.10 -23.99 -5.72
CA GLY A 237 -1.05 -24.75 -6.97
C GLY A 237 -1.33 -23.91 -8.21
N GLU A 238 -1.40 -22.60 -8.08
CA GLU A 238 -1.75 -21.66 -9.14
C GLU A 238 -0.57 -20.75 -9.49
N LYS A 239 -0.52 -20.31 -10.74
CA LYS A 239 0.48 -19.33 -11.16
C LYS A 239 0.17 -17.96 -10.57
N ILE A 240 1.18 -17.32 -10.01
CA ILE A 240 1.09 -15.97 -9.43
C ILE A 240 1.74 -14.95 -10.38
N TYR A 241 0.94 -13.99 -10.82
CA TYR A 241 1.41 -12.91 -11.68
C TYR A 241 1.88 -11.73 -10.85
N VAL A 242 3.07 -11.22 -11.15
CA VAL A 242 3.65 -10.03 -10.50
C VAL A 242 4.08 -9.05 -11.57
N ASP A 243 3.53 -7.85 -11.52
CA ASP A 243 3.92 -6.76 -12.41
C ASP A 243 5.20 -6.05 -11.93
N ASN A 244 5.94 -5.45 -12.86
CA ASN A 244 7.10 -4.63 -12.52
C ASN A 244 6.72 -3.45 -11.61
N ASN A 245 5.51 -2.91 -11.76
CA ASN A 245 4.94 -1.82 -10.96
C ASN A 245 4.01 -2.32 -9.85
N SER A 246 4.09 -3.59 -9.46
CA SER A 246 3.23 -4.22 -8.44
C SER A 246 3.12 -3.45 -7.12
N HIS A 247 4.14 -2.67 -6.78
CA HIS A 247 4.20 -1.82 -5.59
C HIS A 247 3.53 -0.44 -5.77
N LEU A 248 3.10 -0.09 -7.00
CA LEU A 248 2.50 1.20 -7.36
C LEU A 248 1.00 1.11 -7.68
N MET A 249 0.39 -0.07 -7.59
CA MET A 249 -0.99 -0.31 -8.05
C MET A 249 -2.03 0.59 -7.37
N GLY A 250 -1.88 0.88 -6.07
CA GLY A 250 -2.74 1.83 -5.37
C GLY A 250 -2.68 3.24 -5.96
N ALA A 251 -1.46 3.75 -6.17
CA ALA A 251 -1.26 5.06 -6.78
C ALA A 251 -1.76 5.09 -8.24
N LEU A 252 -1.47 4.04 -9.03
CA LEU A 252 -1.96 3.91 -10.40
C LEU A 252 -3.51 3.94 -10.46
N GLY A 253 -4.16 3.18 -9.59
CA GLY A 253 -5.62 3.11 -9.56
C GLY A 253 -6.28 4.46 -9.27
N VAL A 254 -5.76 5.25 -8.33
CA VAL A 254 -6.34 6.57 -8.05
C VAL A 254 -5.98 7.61 -9.12
N ALA A 255 -4.84 7.50 -9.80
CA ALA A 255 -4.55 8.31 -10.97
C ALA A 255 -5.56 8.04 -12.10
N ILE A 256 -5.86 6.76 -12.38
CA ILE A 256 -6.88 6.35 -13.37
C ILE A 256 -8.28 6.88 -12.98
N LEU A 257 -8.63 6.79 -11.70
CA LEU A 257 -9.92 7.28 -11.22
C LEU A 257 -10.06 8.80 -11.34
N SER A 258 -8.97 9.55 -11.21
CA SER A 258 -8.99 11.01 -11.32
C SER A 258 -9.29 11.48 -12.74
N LYS A 259 -9.01 10.68 -13.79
CA LYS A 259 -9.36 10.97 -15.19
C LYS A 259 -10.87 11.07 -15.42
N LYS A 260 -11.67 10.37 -14.60
CA LYS A 260 -13.14 10.33 -14.74
C LYS A 260 -13.83 11.49 -14.03
N GLN A 261 -13.08 12.39 -13.42
CA GLN A 261 -13.60 13.52 -12.66
C GLN A 261 -13.38 14.84 -13.40
N LYS A 262 -14.03 15.90 -12.90
CA LYS A 262 -13.80 17.25 -13.40
C LYS A 262 -12.33 17.62 -13.26
N GLU A 263 -11.75 18.17 -14.32
CA GLU A 263 -10.36 18.64 -14.32
C GLU A 263 -10.13 19.70 -13.25
N ILE A 264 -8.94 19.68 -12.68
CA ILE A 264 -8.48 20.65 -11.70
C ILE A 264 -7.21 21.33 -12.18
N GLU A 265 -6.89 22.48 -11.59
CA GLU A 265 -5.56 23.08 -11.70
C GLU A 265 -4.72 22.60 -10.55
N PHE A 266 -3.60 21.93 -10.87
CA PHE A 266 -2.66 21.45 -9.88
C PHE A 266 -1.32 22.16 -10.04
N SER A 267 -0.80 22.69 -8.92
CA SER A 267 0.58 23.21 -8.83
C SER A 267 1.43 22.26 -8.00
N PHE A 268 2.65 22.03 -8.46
CA PHE A 268 3.67 21.32 -7.69
C PHE A 268 4.26 22.15 -6.54
N ASP A 269 3.87 23.43 -6.40
CA ASP A 269 4.43 24.36 -5.41
C ASP A 269 3.73 24.21 -4.06
N ILE A 270 3.95 23.05 -3.41
CA ILE A 270 3.38 22.69 -2.10
C ILE A 270 4.44 22.68 -0.99
N GLU A 271 5.71 22.92 -1.32
CA GLU A 271 6.82 22.76 -0.37
C GLU A 271 6.85 23.82 0.73
N ASP A 272 6.68 25.07 0.34
CA ASP A 272 6.79 26.21 1.26
C ASP A 272 5.53 26.43 2.11
N VAL A 273 4.45 25.70 1.81
CA VAL A 273 3.21 25.80 2.56
C VAL A 273 3.30 24.99 3.84
N ILE A 274 3.02 25.61 4.98
CA ILE A 274 3.02 24.95 6.27
C ILE A 274 1.64 24.29 6.47
N TYR A 275 1.65 22.96 6.57
CA TYR A 275 0.47 22.17 6.92
C TYR A 275 0.65 21.53 8.29
N GLU A 276 -0.38 21.66 9.12
CA GLU A 276 -0.43 21.09 10.47
C GLU A 276 -1.73 20.29 10.63
N THR A 277 -1.72 19.33 11.54
CA THR A 277 -2.93 18.64 11.97
C THR A 277 -3.14 18.85 13.45
N LYS A 278 -4.40 19.06 13.86
CA LYS A 278 -4.78 19.21 15.25
C LYS A 278 -5.95 18.29 15.57
N GLY A 279 -5.80 17.46 16.60
CA GLY A 279 -6.89 16.66 17.16
C GLY A 279 -7.70 17.47 18.16
N THR A 280 -9.03 17.43 18.04
CA THR A 280 -9.97 18.08 18.98
C THR A 280 -11.10 17.10 19.28
N GLU A 281 -11.50 16.96 20.55
CA GLU A 281 -12.66 16.16 20.92
C GLU A 281 -13.96 16.95 20.77
N CYS A 282 -14.92 16.37 20.05
CA CYS A 282 -16.30 16.87 20.03
C CYS A 282 -17.01 16.45 21.33
N ARG A 283 -17.39 17.41 22.16
CA ARG A 283 -18.10 17.20 23.42
C ARG A 283 -19.62 17.31 23.30
N GLY A 284 -20.16 17.20 22.08
CA GLY A 284 -21.59 17.37 21.80
C GLY A 284 -22.48 16.20 22.23
N CYS A 285 -21.92 15.02 22.49
CA CYS A 285 -22.62 13.82 22.97
C CYS A 285 -21.61 12.79 23.53
N SER A 286 -22.13 11.67 24.07
CA SER A 286 -21.31 10.58 24.65
C SER A 286 -20.35 9.89 23.70
N ASN A 287 -20.45 10.11 22.39
CA ASN A 287 -19.51 9.52 21.42
C ASN A 287 -18.12 10.16 21.46
N ASN A 288 -18.01 11.40 21.98
CA ASN A 288 -16.74 12.13 22.10
C ASN A 288 -15.85 11.96 20.85
N CYS A 289 -16.41 12.22 19.66
CA CYS A 289 -15.70 12.01 18.40
C CYS A 289 -14.39 12.81 18.39
N GLU A 290 -13.31 12.14 18.04
CA GLU A 290 -12.05 12.79 17.73
C GLU A 290 -12.16 13.44 16.33
N ILE A 291 -12.00 14.77 16.29
CA ILE A 291 -12.04 15.56 15.07
C ILE A 291 -10.62 15.94 14.70
N ILE A 292 -10.23 15.65 13.48
CA ILE A 292 -8.93 16.01 12.94
C ILE A 292 -9.11 17.24 12.07
N GLU A 293 -8.51 18.34 12.47
CA GLU A 293 -8.42 19.59 11.70
C GLU A 293 -7.15 19.59 10.88
N VAL A 294 -7.24 20.04 9.62
CA VAL A 294 -6.08 20.32 8.78
C VAL A 294 -5.94 21.84 8.68
N LEU A 295 -4.77 22.31 9.03
CA LEU A 295 -4.46 23.73 8.98
C LEU A 295 -3.44 23.98 7.85
N ARG A 296 -3.67 25.08 7.13
CA ARG A 296 -2.71 25.67 6.20
C ARG A 296 -2.39 27.08 6.70
N ASP A 297 -1.13 27.35 6.99
CA ASP A 297 -0.69 28.63 7.50
C ASP A 297 -1.54 29.08 8.71
N LYS A 298 -1.77 28.18 9.66
CA LYS A 298 -2.60 28.35 10.89
C LYS A 298 -4.10 28.54 10.64
N ARG A 299 -4.61 28.42 9.42
CA ARG A 299 -6.05 28.49 9.12
C ARG A 299 -6.57 27.08 8.83
N VAL A 300 -7.69 26.72 9.46
CA VAL A 300 -8.36 25.44 9.19
C VAL A 300 -8.90 25.44 7.76
N ILE A 301 -8.51 24.46 6.97
CA ILE A 301 -8.94 24.28 5.58
C ILE A 301 -9.86 23.08 5.41
N ASP A 302 -9.81 22.12 6.31
CA ASP A 302 -10.67 20.93 6.32
C ASP A 302 -10.71 20.31 7.71
N ALA A 303 -11.78 19.59 8.03
CA ALA A 303 -11.92 18.82 9.26
C ALA A 303 -12.79 17.60 9.06
N TRP A 304 -12.46 16.48 9.71
CA TRP A 304 -13.24 15.24 9.68
C TRP A 304 -13.13 14.45 10.96
N GLY A 305 -13.94 13.39 11.11
CA GLY A 305 -14.00 12.53 12.29
C GLY A 305 -15.32 12.63 13.03
N ASN A 306 -16.10 13.69 12.77
CA ASN A 306 -17.45 13.84 13.28
C ASN A 306 -18.38 12.73 12.73
N ARG A 307 -19.25 12.21 13.61
CA ARG A 307 -20.27 11.21 13.24
C ARG A 307 -21.66 11.82 13.06
N CYS A 308 -21.80 13.11 13.29
CA CYS A 308 -23.05 13.85 13.16
C CYS A 308 -22.77 15.36 12.97
N PRO A 309 -23.77 16.16 12.53
CA PRO A 309 -23.61 17.60 12.30
C PRO A 309 -23.17 18.42 13.52
N LYS A 310 -23.39 17.92 14.76
CA LYS A 310 -22.93 18.64 15.96
C LYS A 310 -21.41 18.80 16.01
N GLY A 311 -20.65 17.87 15.44
CA GLY A 311 -19.20 17.97 15.36
C GLY A 311 -18.73 19.00 14.33
N GLU A 312 -19.55 19.39 13.36
CA GLU A 312 -19.22 20.42 12.38
C GLU A 312 -19.27 21.83 12.98
N LEU A 313 -20.04 22.01 14.05
CA LEU A 313 -20.22 23.32 14.73
C LEU A 313 -19.02 23.72 15.61
N VAL A 314 -18.13 22.79 15.92
CA VAL A 314 -16.92 23.05 16.74
C VAL A 314 -15.87 23.83 15.94
N HIS A 315 -16.04 23.97 14.61
CA HIS A 315 -15.08 24.51 13.65
C HIS A 315 -15.52 25.78 12.92
N LYS A 316 -16.61 26.41 13.40
CA LYS A 316 -17.09 27.71 12.87
C LYS A 316 -16.67 28.88 13.72
#